data_260b91856185e80f7628091e4372f746
#
_entry.id   260b91856185e80f7628091e4372f746
#
_cell.length_a   1.000
_cell.length_b   1.000
_cell.length_c   1.000
_cell.angle_alpha   90.00
_cell.angle_beta   90.00
_cell.angle_gamma   90.00
#
_symmetry.space_group_name_H-M   'P 1'
#
loop_
_entity.id
_entity.type
_entity.pdbx_description
1 polymer ?
#
loop_
_entity_poly.entity_id
_entity_poly.type
_entity_poly.pdbx_seq_one_letter_code
_entity_poly.pdbx_strand_id
1 'polypeptide(L)'
;MDRRKFIKNAGYGLGFAAFSPHIIATAKNSRGSFRHGLASGDPLHNQIILWTRVTPETDLPLKIKWQMSHNPNFNPVVSEGETVTDKQRDYCVKVNAILPDGETPGTTYFYRFLTGNHSSETGRTHTLPDQRVNKIKLAVMSCSKYTAGFFHVYKEIANRDDIDLVLHLGDYIYEFGMGVFGDEDAKALNREVVPRYELNSLEDYRQRYAQHKSDPDSQAMLARHPLISIWDDHEISNDAWRLGAVNHSTDGSEGTFENRKKNAIKAYFEWMPIREPASDNSFIHRSFQIGDLVDLHMLDTRLIGRDQQLSYSNYTGLKTKQKPVHILNKTPKQFDSKRFHQDLLEPNRSILGANQEMWLERRLKTTNATWTVLGQQVMLAPQRWSVTKDLIEQESSEDSQELNMAMQKQTIKPELTRNLDAWDGYPVARSRLYDMIAEHKNNLITLSGDTHFSSAHNLVTASGRFIGAEFGTTSVTSPSFWDDVKINKIELEKRQLDFNEGMQFLHLRNRGYLVVEIDREKTVCKWHLIDDVKTENYKVWLEQTLVLEGSKKDGLI
;
A
#
# COMPACT_ATOMS: atom_id res chain seq x y z
N MET A 1 45.90 -10.76 3.01
CA MET A 1 44.60 -10.17 2.73
C MET A 1 44.81 -8.79 2.11
N ASP A 2 44.47 -8.66 0.87
CA ASP A 2 44.83 -7.51 0.05
C ASP A 2 43.91 -6.29 0.37
N ARG A 3 44.50 -5.19 0.84
CA ARG A 3 43.83 -3.93 1.17
C ARG A 3 43.04 -3.37 -0.02
N ARG A 4 43.36 -3.73 -1.24
CA ARG A 4 42.62 -3.31 -2.47
C ARG A 4 41.30 -4.02 -2.66
N LYS A 5 41.09 -5.25 -2.15
CA LYS A 5 39.80 -5.96 -2.17
C LYS A 5 38.80 -5.37 -1.15
N PHE A 6 39.29 -4.86 -0.01
CA PHE A 6 38.46 -4.22 1.00
C PHE A 6 37.87 -2.89 0.51
N ILE A 7 38.62 -2.12 -0.27
CA ILE A 7 38.18 -0.79 -0.78
C ILE A 7 37.20 -0.94 -1.96
N LYS A 8 37.27 -1.99 -2.77
CA LYS A 8 36.31 -2.22 -3.87
C LYS A 8 34.90 -2.63 -3.39
N ASN A 9 34.79 -3.31 -2.27
CA ASN A 9 33.48 -3.68 -1.68
C ASN A 9 32.85 -2.57 -0.81
N ALA A 10 33.58 -1.51 -0.48
CA ALA A 10 33.09 -0.34 0.25
C ALA A 10 32.49 0.76 -0.65
N GLY A 11 32.56 0.62 -1.97
CA GLY A 11 32.29 1.68 -2.94
C GLY A 11 30.82 1.88 -3.38
N TYR A 12 29.86 1.08 -2.91
CA TYR A 12 28.42 1.20 -3.31
C TYR A 12 27.45 1.13 -2.14
N GLY A 13 27.89 1.48 -0.93
CA GLY A 13 27.03 1.61 0.25
C GLY A 13 26.63 3.08 0.45
N LEU A 14 25.52 3.50 -0.12
CA LEU A 14 24.91 4.78 0.16
C LEU A 14 24.41 4.83 1.61
N GLY A 15 24.88 5.82 2.38
CA GLY A 15 24.28 6.18 3.67
C GLY A 15 24.98 5.67 4.92
N PHE A 16 26.27 5.39 4.90
CA PHE A 16 27.03 5.32 6.16
C PHE A 16 27.22 6.74 6.71
N ALA A 17 26.35 7.16 7.63
CA ALA A 17 26.79 8.12 8.62
C ALA A 17 28.05 7.51 9.27
N ALA A 18 29.22 8.14 9.08
CA ALA A 18 30.45 7.70 9.70
C ALA A 18 30.30 7.86 11.22
N PHE A 19 29.90 6.78 11.89
CA PHE A 19 29.83 6.78 13.35
C PHE A 19 31.24 7.02 13.89
N SER A 20 31.34 7.95 14.83
CA SER A 20 32.60 8.23 15.51
C SER A 20 33.13 6.95 16.17
N PRO A 21 34.44 6.73 16.24
CA PRO A 21 35.03 5.57 16.92
C PRO A 21 34.55 5.38 18.36
N HIS A 22 34.12 6.44 19.01
CA HIS A 22 33.56 6.43 20.37
C HIS A 22 32.20 5.72 20.43
N ILE A 23 31.36 5.89 19.41
CA ILE A 23 30.04 5.24 19.30
C ILE A 23 30.22 3.72 19.10
N ILE A 24 31.20 3.30 18.31
CA ILE A 24 31.50 1.88 18.07
C ILE A 24 32.03 1.20 19.34
N ALA A 25 32.80 1.90 20.18
CA ALA A 25 33.36 1.34 21.42
C ALA A 25 32.28 1.16 22.51
N THR A 26 31.31 2.07 22.63
CA THR A 26 30.20 1.95 23.58
C THR A 26 29.16 0.93 23.16
N ALA A 27 28.97 0.69 21.87
CA ALA A 27 28.03 -0.29 21.34
C ALA A 27 28.41 -1.77 21.68
N LYS A 28 29.67 -2.03 22.06
CA LYS A 28 30.17 -3.39 22.30
C LYS A 28 29.51 -4.13 23.46
N ASN A 29 28.96 -3.42 24.45
CA ASN A 29 28.42 -4.00 25.67
C ASN A 29 26.90 -3.80 25.83
N SER A 30 26.24 -3.17 24.87
CA SER A 30 24.80 -2.93 24.94
C SER A 30 24.02 -4.15 24.45
N ARG A 31 22.90 -4.47 25.10
CA ARG A 31 22.02 -5.60 24.82
C ARG A 31 20.61 -5.14 24.47
N GLY A 32 19.87 -6.01 23.80
CA GLY A 32 18.47 -5.76 23.47
C GLY A 32 17.75 -7.01 22.99
N SER A 33 16.45 -6.89 22.73
CA SER A 33 15.56 -7.95 22.28
C SER A 33 14.83 -7.56 20.99
N PHE A 34 14.38 -8.54 20.19
CA PHE A 34 13.75 -8.36 18.89
C PHE A 34 12.21 -8.47 19.00
N ARG A 35 11.58 -7.55 19.75
CA ARG A 35 10.13 -7.62 20.05
C ARG A 35 9.19 -7.29 18.89
N HIS A 36 9.70 -6.66 17.84
CA HIS A 36 8.92 -6.23 16.68
C HIS A 36 9.15 -7.12 15.45
N GLY A 37 9.67 -8.33 15.69
CA GLY A 37 9.96 -9.29 14.64
C GLY A 37 11.06 -8.84 13.68
N LEU A 38 11.03 -9.41 12.50
CA LEU A 38 11.95 -9.12 11.40
C LEU A 38 11.20 -9.13 10.08
N ALA A 39 11.74 -8.47 9.08
CA ALA A 39 11.15 -8.39 7.75
C ALA A 39 12.23 -8.33 6.68
N SER A 40 11.87 -8.74 5.47
CA SER A 40 12.65 -8.47 4.28
C SER A 40 11.81 -7.75 3.23
N GLY A 41 12.45 -7.01 2.33
CA GLY A 41 11.71 -6.33 1.29
C GLY A 41 12.58 -5.74 0.18
N ASP A 42 11.90 -5.13 -0.78
CA ASP A 42 12.53 -4.55 -1.97
C ASP A 42 13.60 -5.47 -2.58
N PRO A 43 13.26 -6.75 -2.87
CA PRO A 43 14.21 -7.69 -3.44
C PRO A 43 14.66 -7.23 -4.82
N LEU A 44 15.95 -7.39 -5.10
CA LEU A 44 16.55 -7.27 -6.42
C LEU A 44 17.23 -8.60 -6.78
N HIS A 45 17.89 -8.68 -7.91
CA HIS A 45 18.49 -9.93 -8.39
C HIS A 45 19.60 -10.48 -7.47
N ASN A 46 20.39 -9.58 -6.87
CA ASN A 46 21.54 -9.93 -6.04
C ASN A 46 21.57 -9.24 -4.69
N GLN A 47 20.48 -8.62 -4.27
CA GLN A 47 20.42 -7.90 -3.00
C GLN A 47 18.98 -7.76 -2.50
N ILE A 48 18.84 -7.61 -1.19
CA ILE A 48 17.56 -7.48 -0.53
C ILE A 48 17.68 -6.64 0.74
N ILE A 49 16.62 -5.89 1.06
CA ILE A 49 16.55 -5.19 2.33
C ILE A 49 16.16 -6.18 3.41
N LEU A 50 16.94 -6.22 4.50
CA LEU A 50 16.59 -6.90 5.75
C LEU A 50 16.34 -5.85 6.82
N TRP A 51 15.29 -6.05 7.59
CA TRP A 51 14.82 -5.12 8.61
C TRP A 51 14.54 -5.83 9.94
N THR A 52 14.84 -5.16 11.04
CA THR A 52 14.33 -5.45 12.39
C THR A 52 14.37 -4.19 13.24
N ARG A 53 13.77 -4.23 14.42
CA ARG A 53 13.94 -3.23 15.47
C ARG A 53 14.39 -3.90 16.75
N VAL A 54 15.40 -3.35 17.36
CA VAL A 54 15.89 -3.84 18.67
C VAL A 54 15.29 -2.98 19.77
N THR A 55 14.69 -3.63 20.77
CA THR A 55 14.33 -2.97 22.02
C THR A 55 15.54 -2.98 22.93
N PRO A 56 16.20 -1.83 23.18
CA PRO A 56 17.44 -1.79 23.94
C PRO A 56 17.19 -1.96 25.44
N GLU A 57 18.17 -2.49 26.18
CA GLU A 57 18.17 -2.50 27.64
C GLU A 57 18.60 -1.15 28.23
N THR A 58 19.34 -0.35 27.46
CA THR A 58 19.82 0.98 27.80
C THR A 58 19.78 1.89 26.57
N ASP A 59 19.70 3.21 26.76
CA ASP A 59 19.66 4.21 25.68
C ASP A 59 21.03 4.38 24.95
N LEU A 60 21.83 3.35 24.89
CA LEU A 60 23.12 3.35 24.19
C LEU A 60 22.98 2.78 22.76
N PRO A 61 23.85 3.17 21.83
CA PRO A 61 23.93 2.55 20.52
C PRO A 61 24.16 1.04 20.62
N LEU A 62 23.54 0.27 19.71
CA LEU A 62 23.60 -1.18 19.65
C LEU A 62 24.33 -1.62 18.39
N LYS A 63 25.28 -2.55 18.55
CA LYS A 63 25.92 -3.26 17.45
C LYS A 63 25.11 -4.50 17.10
N ILE A 64 24.67 -4.58 15.85
CA ILE A 64 23.82 -5.64 15.34
C ILE A 64 24.58 -6.36 14.22
N LYS A 65 24.70 -7.68 14.36
CA LYS A 65 25.16 -8.55 13.28
C LYS A 65 23.94 -9.11 12.54
N TRP A 66 24.04 -9.29 11.24
CA TRP A 66 23.05 -9.98 10.42
C TRP A 66 23.71 -11.10 9.63
N GLN A 67 22.96 -12.16 9.32
CA GLN A 67 23.43 -13.31 8.57
C GLN A 67 22.36 -13.78 7.59
N MET A 68 22.81 -14.26 6.42
CA MET A 68 21.99 -14.96 5.43
C MET A 68 22.60 -16.33 5.11
N SER A 69 21.76 -17.33 4.83
CA SER A 69 22.14 -18.70 4.51
C SER A 69 21.10 -19.36 3.60
N HIS A 70 21.49 -20.41 2.88
CA HIS A 70 20.57 -21.27 2.14
C HIS A 70 19.74 -22.20 3.04
N ASN A 71 20.11 -22.31 4.32
CA ASN A 71 19.40 -23.17 5.26
C ASN A 71 19.20 -22.50 6.63
N PRO A 72 18.16 -22.89 7.39
CA PRO A 72 17.83 -22.24 8.65
C PRO A 72 18.85 -22.47 9.78
N ASN A 73 19.82 -23.38 9.59
CA ASN A 73 20.87 -23.64 10.56
C ASN A 73 22.09 -22.70 10.38
N PHE A 74 22.09 -21.86 9.33
CA PHE A 74 23.18 -20.92 9.02
C PHE A 74 24.56 -21.60 8.85
N ASN A 75 24.58 -22.75 8.24
CA ASN A 75 25.80 -23.49 7.94
C ASN A 75 25.77 -24.03 6.50
N PRO A 76 26.53 -23.45 5.56
CA PRO A 76 27.36 -22.24 5.74
C PRO A 76 26.52 -20.92 5.76
N VAL A 77 27.10 -19.87 6.31
CA VAL A 77 26.63 -18.49 6.13
C VAL A 77 27.08 -18.03 4.74
N VAL A 78 26.12 -17.52 3.93
CA VAL A 78 26.37 -17.04 2.57
C VAL A 78 26.78 -15.56 2.56
N SER A 79 26.08 -14.74 3.33
CA SER A 79 26.37 -13.32 3.46
C SER A 79 26.14 -12.88 4.90
N GLU A 80 26.99 -12.00 5.41
CA GLU A 80 26.86 -11.42 6.74
C GLU A 80 27.48 -10.04 6.84
N GLY A 81 27.09 -9.30 7.84
CA GLY A 81 27.66 -7.99 8.11
C GLY A 81 27.28 -7.47 9.50
N GLU A 82 27.76 -6.30 9.80
CA GLU A 82 27.50 -5.61 11.07
C GLU A 82 27.04 -4.17 10.80
N THR A 83 26.15 -3.67 11.65
CA THR A 83 25.69 -2.30 11.64
C THR A 83 25.48 -1.80 13.05
N VAL A 84 25.30 -0.49 13.22
CA VAL A 84 24.98 0.13 14.50
C VAL A 84 23.64 0.85 14.37
N THR A 85 22.81 0.73 15.39
CA THR A 85 21.56 1.48 15.50
C THR A 85 21.48 2.19 16.84
N ASP A 86 20.70 3.25 16.91
CA ASP A 86 20.53 4.08 18.10
C ASP A 86 19.13 4.72 18.15
N LYS A 87 18.91 5.56 19.16
CA LYS A 87 17.66 6.30 19.39
C LYS A 87 17.27 7.24 18.23
N GLN A 88 18.23 7.73 17.44
CA GLN A 88 17.92 8.63 16.32
C GLN A 88 17.13 7.92 15.21
N ARG A 89 17.35 6.62 15.07
CA ARG A 89 16.60 5.73 14.16
C ARG A 89 15.57 4.85 14.90
N ASP A 90 15.18 5.22 16.11
CA ASP A 90 14.30 4.43 16.97
C ASP A 90 14.76 2.95 17.11
N TYR A 91 16.07 2.73 17.10
CA TYR A 91 16.69 1.39 17.13
C TYR A 91 16.25 0.47 15.98
N CYS A 92 15.68 1.01 14.92
CA CYS A 92 15.44 0.27 13.70
C CYS A 92 16.78 -0.07 13.01
N VAL A 93 16.87 -1.27 12.51
CA VAL A 93 17.99 -1.80 11.73
C VAL A 93 17.50 -2.08 10.33
N LYS A 94 18.14 -1.47 9.35
CA LYS A 94 17.88 -1.72 7.95
C LYS A 94 19.21 -1.89 7.22
N VAL A 95 19.39 -3.03 6.59
CA VAL A 95 20.60 -3.33 5.84
C VAL A 95 20.25 -3.76 4.43
N ASN A 96 21.03 -3.29 3.48
CA ASN A 96 20.98 -3.80 2.12
C ASN A 96 21.94 -4.99 2.04
N ALA A 97 21.40 -6.18 2.20
CA ALA A 97 22.17 -7.42 2.14
C ALA A 97 22.52 -7.73 0.68
N ILE A 98 23.79 -7.60 0.33
CA ILE A 98 24.32 -7.91 -0.99
C ILE A 98 24.84 -9.34 -0.99
N LEU A 99 24.44 -10.11 -1.98
CA LEU A 99 24.91 -11.49 -2.16
C LEU A 99 26.28 -11.52 -2.84
N PRO A 100 27.11 -12.50 -2.51
CA PRO A 100 28.41 -12.68 -3.19
C PRO A 100 28.26 -13.02 -4.66
N ASP A 101 29.29 -12.75 -5.45
CA ASP A 101 29.35 -13.14 -6.86
C ASP A 101 29.21 -14.68 -6.99
N GLY A 102 28.39 -15.12 -7.93
CA GLY A 102 28.12 -16.53 -8.19
C GLY A 102 26.85 -17.07 -7.55
N GLU A 103 26.19 -16.31 -6.67
CA GLU A 103 24.86 -16.66 -6.18
C GLU A 103 23.81 -16.55 -7.30
N THR A 104 22.89 -17.50 -7.33
CA THR A 104 21.85 -17.55 -8.38
C THR A 104 20.69 -16.61 -8.03
N PRO A 105 20.32 -15.65 -8.92
CA PRO A 105 19.12 -14.85 -8.75
C PRO A 105 17.85 -15.71 -8.65
N GLY A 106 16.84 -15.24 -7.90
CA GLY A 106 15.61 -16.01 -7.66
C GLY A 106 15.76 -17.13 -6.62
N THR A 107 16.79 -17.06 -5.79
CA THR A 107 17.06 -18.06 -4.76
C THR A 107 16.44 -17.68 -3.42
N THR A 108 15.97 -18.69 -2.69
CA THR A 108 15.45 -18.55 -1.33
C THR A 108 16.59 -18.56 -0.32
N TYR A 109 16.53 -17.67 0.65
CA TYR A 109 17.46 -17.55 1.76
C TYR A 109 16.73 -17.49 3.09
N PHE A 110 17.44 -17.90 4.16
CA PHE A 110 17.08 -17.65 5.55
C PHE A 110 17.96 -16.55 6.11
N TYR A 111 17.41 -15.71 6.98
CA TYR A 111 18.16 -14.61 7.58
C TYR A 111 17.82 -14.41 9.05
N ARG A 112 18.74 -13.82 9.80
CA ARG A 112 18.58 -13.49 11.21
C ARG A 112 19.43 -12.30 11.62
N PHE A 113 19.09 -11.74 12.76
CA PHE A 113 19.85 -10.67 13.42
C PHE A 113 20.34 -11.14 14.78
N LEU A 114 21.49 -10.63 15.20
CA LEU A 114 22.18 -11.00 16.43
C LEU A 114 22.63 -9.73 17.17
N THR A 115 22.44 -9.68 18.49
CA THR A 115 22.95 -8.63 19.37
C THR A 115 23.44 -9.26 20.68
N GLY A 116 24.72 -9.13 20.99
CA GLY A 116 25.32 -9.88 22.08
C GLY A 116 25.10 -11.40 21.91
N ASN A 117 24.45 -12.02 22.89
CA ASN A 117 24.11 -13.46 22.87
C ASN A 117 22.66 -13.72 22.42
N HIS A 118 21.91 -12.69 22.01
CA HIS A 118 20.53 -12.80 21.58
C HIS A 118 20.42 -12.89 20.05
N SER A 119 19.63 -13.84 19.56
CA SER A 119 19.25 -13.97 18.16
C SER A 119 17.78 -13.61 17.97
N SER A 120 17.46 -12.99 16.85
CA SER A 120 16.07 -12.92 16.37
C SER A 120 15.56 -14.32 16.02
N GLU A 121 14.29 -14.45 15.75
CA GLU A 121 13.76 -15.56 14.98
C GLU A 121 14.45 -15.64 13.61
N THR A 122 14.23 -16.75 12.90
CA THR A 122 14.73 -16.93 11.54
C THR A 122 13.66 -16.52 10.54
N GLY A 123 14.00 -15.57 9.70
CA GLY A 123 13.17 -15.19 8.56
C GLY A 123 13.52 -15.95 7.30
N ARG A 124 12.56 -16.01 6.36
CA ARG A 124 12.74 -16.55 5.01
C ARG A 124 12.53 -15.43 3.99
N THR A 125 13.35 -15.40 2.98
CA THR A 125 13.27 -14.42 1.90
C THR A 125 13.77 -14.98 0.58
N HIS A 126 13.60 -14.25 -0.53
CA HIS A 126 14.25 -14.59 -1.79
C HIS A 126 14.57 -13.34 -2.61
N THR A 127 15.56 -13.47 -3.50
CA THR A 127 15.89 -12.45 -4.48
C THR A 127 15.04 -12.61 -5.74
N LEU A 128 14.95 -11.56 -6.58
CA LEU A 128 14.26 -11.66 -7.85
C LEU A 128 15.11 -12.41 -8.89
N PRO A 129 14.49 -13.23 -9.74
CA PRO A 129 15.17 -13.83 -10.88
C PRO A 129 15.55 -12.76 -11.91
N ASP A 130 16.67 -12.93 -12.62
CA ASP A 130 17.15 -12.04 -13.68
C ASP A 130 17.01 -12.65 -15.09
N GLN A 131 16.67 -13.93 -15.16
CA GLN A 131 16.55 -14.68 -16.42
C GLN A 131 15.09 -15.01 -16.74
N ARG A 132 14.88 -15.95 -17.64
CA ARG A 132 13.57 -16.40 -18.06
C ARG A 132 12.77 -16.96 -16.87
N VAL A 133 11.61 -16.37 -16.63
CA VAL A 133 10.64 -16.79 -15.62
C VAL A 133 9.39 -17.32 -16.28
N ASN A 134 8.90 -18.46 -15.83
CA ASN A 134 7.67 -19.04 -16.37
C ASN A 134 6.43 -18.55 -15.60
N LYS A 135 6.57 -18.26 -14.29
CA LYS A 135 5.46 -17.93 -13.42
C LYS A 135 5.94 -17.19 -12.18
N ILE A 136 5.10 -16.26 -11.68
CA ILE A 136 5.23 -15.65 -10.36
C ILE A 136 3.86 -15.55 -9.69
N LYS A 137 3.85 -15.61 -8.37
CA LYS A 137 2.64 -15.50 -7.57
C LYS A 137 2.77 -14.43 -6.51
N LEU A 138 1.87 -13.45 -6.56
CA LEU A 138 1.83 -12.29 -5.68
C LEU A 138 0.65 -12.41 -4.72
N ALA A 139 0.84 -12.13 -3.43
CA ALA A 139 -0.25 -11.79 -2.53
C ALA A 139 -0.35 -10.26 -2.46
N VAL A 140 -1.55 -9.71 -2.63
CA VAL A 140 -1.79 -8.26 -2.68
C VAL A 140 -2.83 -7.87 -1.64
N MET A 141 -2.52 -6.83 -0.87
CA MET A 141 -3.35 -6.35 0.23
C MET A 141 -3.15 -4.86 0.47
N SER A 142 -4.07 -4.25 1.24
CA SER A 142 -4.02 -2.86 1.69
C SER A 142 -4.89 -2.65 2.94
N CYS A 143 -4.80 -1.47 3.55
CA CYS A 143 -5.78 -0.95 4.50
C CYS A 143 -5.91 -1.79 5.78
N SER A 144 -4.85 -1.75 6.62
CA SER A 144 -4.70 -2.56 7.84
C SER A 144 -5.01 -1.76 9.10
N LYS A 145 -6.29 -1.38 9.29
CA LYS A 145 -6.69 -0.61 10.47
C LYS A 145 -6.66 -1.48 11.73
N TYR A 146 -5.78 -1.16 12.69
CA TYR A 146 -5.53 -1.96 13.88
C TYR A 146 -6.76 -2.11 14.77
N THR A 147 -7.56 -1.05 14.93
CA THR A 147 -8.74 -1.04 15.81
C THR A 147 -9.91 -1.83 15.28
N ALA A 148 -9.96 -2.09 13.96
CA ALA A 148 -11.13 -2.63 13.30
C ALA A 148 -11.22 -4.16 13.32
N GLY A 149 -10.14 -4.86 13.71
CA GLY A 149 -10.15 -6.33 13.77
C GLY A 149 -8.76 -6.95 13.81
N PHE A 150 -8.71 -8.27 13.83
CA PHE A 150 -7.49 -9.07 13.82
C PHE A 150 -6.91 -9.17 12.41
N PHE A 151 -5.58 -9.29 12.29
CA PHE A 151 -4.88 -9.35 11.00
C PHE A 151 -4.88 -10.76 10.37
N HIS A 152 -6.04 -11.40 10.32
CA HIS A 152 -6.21 -12.75 9.74
C HIS A 152 -5.67 -12.88 8.33
N VAL A 153 -5.77 -11.82 7.51
CA VAL A 153 -5.18 -11.78 6.16
C VAL A 153 -3.67 -12.04 6.23
N TYR A 154 -2.97 -11.44 7.19
CA TYR A 154 -1.54 -11.66 7.35
C TYR A 154 -1.22 -13.10 7.76
N LYS A 155 -2.03 -13.67 8.67
CA LYS A 155 -1.92 -15.08 9.06
C LYS A 155 -2.12 -16.03 7.90
N GLU A 156 -3.15 -15.79 7.06
CA GLU A 156 -3.42 -16.60 5.88
C GLU A 156 -2.25 -16.56 4.89
N ILE A 157 -1.70 -15.36 4.62
CA ILE A 157 -0.53 -15.21 3.74
C ILE A 157 0.71 -15.88 4.35
N ALA A 158 0.93 -15.74 5.68
CA ALA A 158 2.04 -16.38 6.38
C ALA A 158 2.02 -17.91 6.26
N ASN A 159 0.84 -18.51 6.19
CA ASN A 159 0.65 -19.97 6.08
C ASN A 159 0.81 -20.51 4.65
N ARG A 160 1.09 -19.66 3.66
CA ARG A 160 1.21 -20.05 2.25
C ARG A 160 2.67 -20.15 1.83
N ASP A 161 3.09 -21.34 1.40
CA ASP A 161 4.42 -21.57 0.85
C ASP A 161 4.55 -21.21 -0.62
N ASP A 162 3.42 -21.03 -1.31
CA ASP A 162 3.33 -20.82 -2.74
C ASP A 162 3.34 -19.33 -3.16
N ILE A 163 3.47 -18.40 -2.21
CA ILE A 163 3.59 -16.97 -2.47
C ILE A 163 5.06 -16.58 -2.63
N ASP A 164 5.38 -15.93 -3.75
CA ASP A 164 6.72 -15.44 -4.04
C ASP A 164 6.97 -14.05 -3.44
N LEU A 165 6.01 -13.12 -3.57
CA LEU A 165 6.11 -11.75 -3.11
C LEU A 165 4.81 -11.29 -2.47
N VAL A 166 4.91 -10.42 -1.48
CA VAL A 166 3.77 -9.72 -0.90
C VAL A 166 3.82 -8.26 -1.33
N LEU A 167 2.70 -7.75 -1.88
CA LEU A 167 2.52 -6.34 -2.19
C LEU A 167 1.55 -5.72 -1.18
N HIS A 168 1.97 -4.62 -0.54
CA HIS A 168 1.11 -3.80 0.31
C HIS A 168 0.91 -2.43 -0.35
N LEU A 169 -0.34 -2.12 -0.72
CA LEU A 169 -0.67 -0.97 -1.55
C LEU A 169 -1.02 0.30 -0.75
N GLY A 170 -0.60 0.36 0.52
CA GLY A 170 -0.80 1.52 1.38
C GLY A 170 -1.77 1.27 2.52
N ASP A 171 -1.91 2.26 3.41
CA ASP A 171 -2.67 2.16 4.66
C ASP A 171 -2.18 1.00 5.55
N TYR A 172 -0.87 0.86 5.66
CA TYR A 172 -0.27 -0.07 6.61
C TYR A 172 -0.57 0.33 8.05
N ILE A 173 -0.59 1.64 8.31
CA ILE A 173 -1.07 2.26 9.56
C ILE A 173 -2.18 3.27 9.25
N TYR A 174 -2.87 3.72 10.30
CA TYR A 174 -3.83 4.84 10.24
C TYR A 174 -3.43 5.88 11.28
N GLU A 175 -3.43 7.16 10.88
CA GLU A 175 -3.08 8.28 11.76
C GLU A 175 -4.15 8.60 12.79
N PHE A 176 -5.37 8.14 12.60
CA PHE A 176 -6.49 8.45 13.48
C PHE A 176 -6.25 8.07 14.95
N GLY A 177 -6.72 8.92 15.85
CA GLY A 177 -6.92 8.58 17.25
C GLY A 177 -8.18 7.72 17.46
N MET A 178 -8.51 7.47 18.72
CA MET A 178 -9.74 6.78 19.11
C MET A 178 -10.97 7.70 18.92
N GLY A 179 -12.12 7.10 18.58
CA GLY A 179 -13.41 7.79 18.44
C GLY A 179 -13.64 8.42 17.06
N VAL A 180 -12.93 7.97 16.02
CA VAL A 180 -13.00 8.59 14.69
C VAL A 180 -13.54 7.66 13.61
N PHE A 181 -12.92 6.49 13.42
CA PHE A 181 -13.26 5.58 12.32
C PHE A 181 -12.87 4.15 12.65
N GLY A 182 -13.80 3.20 12.55
CA GLY A 182 -13.56 1.76 12.66
C GLY A 182 -12.93 1.35 13.99
N ASP A 183 -13.39 1.90 15.10
CA ASP A 183 -12.86 1.63 16.43
C ASP A 183 -13.96 1.30 17.48
N GLU A 184 -15.18 1.06 17.00
CA GLU A 184 -16.36 0.78 17.82
C GLU A 184 -16.11 -0.42 18.75
N ASP A 185 -15.45 -1.46 18.22
CA ASP A 185 -15.15 -2.70 18.94
C ASP A 185 -13.72 -2.76 19.51
N ALA A 186 -12.90 -1.73 19.29
CA ALA A 186 -11.48 -1.74 19.61
C ALA A 186 -11.16 -2.11 21.06
N LYS A 187 -11.96 -1.61 22.01
CA LYS A 187 -11.82 -1.94 23.43
C LYS A 187 -12.17 -3.40 23.73
N ALA A 188 -13.26 -3.91 23.15
CA ALA A 188 -13.70 -5.30 23.32
C ALA A 188 -12.68 -6.28 22.72
N LEU A 189 -12.05 -5.90 21.60
CA LEU A 189 -11.02 -6.67 20.93
C LEU A 189 -9.63 -6.52 21.54
N ASN A 190 -9.45 -5.63 22.54
CA ASN A 190 -8.14 -5.24 23.07
C ASN A 190 -7.20 -4.71 21.97
N ARG A 191 -7.74 -3.92 21.04
CA ARG A 191 -7.02 -3.35 19.88
C ARG A 191 -7.11 -1.82 19.82
N GLU A 192 -7.13 -1.17 20.97
CA GLU A 192 -7.04 0.29 21.03
C GLU A 192 -5.67 0.77 20.53
N VAL A 193 -5.65 1.88 19.81
CA VAL A 193 -4.41 2.40 19.21
C VAL A 193 -3.56 3.20 20.20
N VAL A 194 -2.26 3.16 19.97
CA VAL A 194 -1.25 3.96 20.68
C VAL A 194 -0.49 4.81 19.66
N PRO A 195 -0.41 6.14 19.87
CA PRO A 195 -1.14 6.94 20.84
C PRO A 195 -2.66 6.95 20.57
N ARG A 196 -3.46 7.33 21.57
CA ARG A 196 -4.94 7.37 21.46
C ARG A 196 -5.46 8.63 20.75
N TYR A 197 -4.58 9.55 20.37
CA TYR A 197 -4.86 10.76 19.61
C TYR A 197 -4.28 10.67 18.21
N GLU A 198 -4.64 11.61 17.34
CA GLU A 198 -4.19 11.67 15.94
C GLU A 198 -2.68 11.92 15.86
N LEU A 199 -2.00 11.22 14.94
CA LEU A 199 -0.56 11.28 14.78
C LEU A 199 -0.12 12.60 14.13
N ASN A 200 0.92 13.22 14.69
CA ASN A 200 1.51 14.45 14.14
C ASN A 200 3.03 14.50 14.28
N SER A 201 3.55 14.07 15.43
CA SER A 201 4.99 14.04 15.68
C SER A 201 5.65 12.76 15.16
N LEU A 202 6.97 12.81 14.95
CA LEU A 202 7.75 11.62 14.58
C LEU A 202 7.56 10.47 15.58
N GLU A 203 7.51 10.80 16.88
CA GLU A 203 7.33 9.80 17.93
C GLU A 203 5.95 9.14 17.87
N ASP A 204 4.89 9.89 17.53
CA ASP A 204 3.54 9.34 17.38
C ASP A 204 3.50 8.28 16.28
N TYR A 205 4.08 8.60 15.10
CA TYR A 205 4.16 7.65 13.98
C TYR A 205 4.99 6.42 14.34
N ARG A 206 6.14 6.59 15.02
CA ARG A 206 6.98 5.47 15.49
C ARG A 206 6.21 4.54 16.44
N GLN A 207 5.46 5.10 17.39
CA GLN A 207 4.64 4.30 18.32
C GLN A 207 3.56 3.51 17.57
N ARG A 208 2.91 4.10 16.57
CA ARG A 208 1.90 3.43 15.77
C ARG A 208 2.50 2.28 14.94
N TYR A 209 3.65 2.49 14.30
CA TYR A 209 4.36 1.42 13.61
C TYR A 209 4.81 0.32 14.58
N ALA A 210 5.32 0.68 15.74
CA ALA A 210 5.71 -0.29 16.77
C ALA A 210 4.54 -1.18 17.18
N GLN A 211 3.35 -0.60 17.36
CA GLN A 211 2.14 -1.35 17.67
C GLN A 211 1.77 -2.34 16.57
N HIS A 212 1.72 -1.92 15.31
CA HIS A 212 1.43 -2.79 14.17
C HIS A 212 2.46 -3.91 14.00
N LYS A 213 3.76 -3.61 14.21
CA LYS A 213 4.85 -4.58 14.15
C LYS A 213 4.90 -5.51 15.36
N SER A 214 4.18 -5.23 16.44
CA SER A 214 4.05 -6.12 17.60
C SER A 214 2.93 -7.16 17.44
N ASP A 215 2.08 -7.02 16.42
CA ASP A 215 1.03 -7.99 16.12
C ASP A 215 1.64 -9.30 15.60
N PRO A 216 1.28 -10.48 16.19
CA PRO A 216 1.91 -11.75 15.87
C PRO A 216 1.67 -12.20 14.42
N ASP A 217 0.48 -11.92 13.85
CA ASP A 217 0.16 -12.30 12.48
C ASP A 217 0.95 -11.43 11.48
N SER A 218 1.13 -10.13 11.81
CA SER A 218 2.01 -9.23 11.05
C SER A 218 3.46 -9.71 11.08
N GLN A 219 3.98 -10.12 12.24
CA GLN A 219 5.34 -10.65 12.37
C GLN A 219 5.53 -11.95 11.56
N ALA A 220 4.58 -12.87 11.64
CA ALA A 220 4.64 -14.15 10.93
C ALA A 220 4.72 -13.96 9.41
N MET A 221 3.88 -13.09 8.84
CA MET A 221 3.90 -12.80 7.40
C MET A 221 5.20 -12.14 6.96
N LEU A 222 5.64 -11.11 7.69
CA LEU A 222 6.85 -10.35 7.36
C LEU A 222 8.13 -11.17 7.50
N ALA A 223 8.17 -12.12 8.43
CA ALA A 223 9.29 -13.05 8.57
C ALA A 223 9.37 -14.06 7.41
N ARG A 224 8.24 -14.35 6.75
CA ARG A 224 8.15 -15.44 5.77
C ARG A 224 8.29 -14.99 4.32
N HIS A 225 7.83 -13.79 3.99
CA HIS A 225 7.76 -13.31 2.61
C HIS A 225 8.40 -11.93 2.45
N PRO A 226 9.17 -11.72 1.36
CA PRO A 226 9.67 -10.38 1.05
C PRO A 226 8.50 -9.45 0.67
N LEU A 227 8.52 -8.24 1.23
CA LEU A 227 7.51 -7.22 1.07
C LEU A 227 7.94 -6.16 0.06
N ILE A 228 7.07 -5.82 -0.86
CA ILE A 228 7.13 -4.57 -1.63
C ILE A 228 5.94 -3.73 -1.20
N SER A 229 6.18 -2.57 -0.61
CA SER A 229 5.12 -1.70 -0.10
C SER A 229 5.24 -0.29 -0.63
N ILE A 230 4.10 0.39 -0.67
CA ILE A 230 4.01 1.82 -0.93
C ILE A 230 3.08 2.44 0.11
N TRP A 231 3.25 3.73 0.43
CA TRP A 231 2.29 4.44 1.28
C TRP A 231 1.03 4.79 0.53
N ASP A 232 -0.08 4.99 1.26
CA ASP A 232 -1.24 5.75 0.83
C ASP A 232 -1.36 7.02 1.69
N ASP A 233 -2.52 7.57 1.90
CA ASP A 233 -2.69 8.80 2.68
C ASP A 233 -2.55 8.58 4.19
N HIS A 234 -3.05 7.48 4.72
CA HIS A 234 -3.07 7.23 6.17
C HIS A 234 -1.70 6.97 6.79
N GLU A 235 -0.68 6.70 6.01
CA GLU A 235 0.70 6.77 6.51
C GLU A 235 1.11 8.20 6.87
N ILE A 236 0.36 9.21 6.40
CA ILE A 236 0.57 10.63 6.69
C ILE A 236 -0.66 11.25 7.37
N SER A 237 -1.74 11.44 6.62
CA SER A 237 -3.02 11.97 7.06
C SER A 237 -4.07 11.83 5.98
N ASN A 238 -5.31 11.52 6.36
CA ASN A 238 -6.45 11.27 5.47
C ASN A 238 -6.55 12.27 4.32
N ASP A 239 -6.76 11.72 3.13
CA ASP A 239 -6.86 12.45 1.86
C ASP A 239 -5.65 13.38 1.61
N ALA A 240 -4.43 12.92 1.88
CA ALA A 240 -3.21 13.68 1.68
C ALA A 240 -2.93 13.94 0.19
N TRP A 241 -2.42 15.16 -0.08
CA TRP A 241 -1.86 15.55 -1.38
C TRP A 241 -0.49 16.21 -1.16
N ARG A 242 0.19 16.61 -2.23
CA ARG A 242 1.57 17.13 -2.15
C ARG A 242 1.78 18.26 -1.14
N LEU A 243 0.78 19.12 -0.89
CA LEU A 243 0.89 20.33 -0.08
C LEU A 243 -0.02 20.36 1.16
N GLY A 244 -0.80 19.32 1.42
CA GLY A 244 -1.75 19.30 2.52
C GLY A 244 -2.44 17.95 2.69
N ALA A 245 -3.35 17.89 3.63
CA ALA A 245 -4.27 16.79 3.84
C ALA A 245 -5.61 17.32 4.37
N VAL A 246 -6.67 16.57 4.17
CA VAL A 246 -8.00 16.95 4.65
C VAL A 246 -8.06 17.01 6.17
N ASN A 247 -7.40 16.09 6.84
CA ASN A 247 -7.37 16.03 8.31
C ASN A 247 -6.25 16.86 8.94
N HIS A 248 -5.48 17.61 8.15
CA HIS A 248 -4.48 18.52 8.74
C HIS A 248 -5.08 19.90 9.01
N SER A 249 -4.99 20.35 10.25
CA SER A 249 -5.54 21.63 10.70
C SER A 249 -4.82 22.81 10.06
N THR A 250 -5.59 23.78 9.54
CA THR A 250 -5.06 25.01 8.95
C THR A 250 -4.92 26.17 9.93
N ASP A 251 -5.32 25.99 11.20
CA ASP A 251 -5.27 27.02 12.26
C ASP A 251 -3.91 27.09 12.97
N GLY A 252 -2.98 26.21 12.60
CA GLY A 252 -1.63 26.14 13.18
C GLY A 252 -1.52 25.27 14.44
N SER A 253 -2.62 24.69 14.94
CA SER A 253 -2.61 23.84 16.16
C SER A 253 -1.75 22.59 15.99
N GLU A 254 -1.61 22.06 14.76
CA GLU A 254 -0.82 20.89 14.41
C GLU A 254 0.54 21.22 13.77
N GLY A 255 0.90 22.52 13.73
CA GLY A 255 2.09 22.99 13.03
C GLY A 255 1.89 23.04 11.51
N THR A 256 2.97 22.86 10.74
CA THR A 256 2.88 22.86 9.29
C THR A 256 2.72 21.43 8.74
N PHE A 257 1.91 21.28 7.69
CA PHE A 257 1.79 19.98 6.99
C PHE A 257 3.14 19.45 6.52
N GLU A 258 4.04 20.30 6.09
CA GLU A 258 5.39 19.92 5.65
C GLU A 258 6.17 19.21 6.77
N ASN A 259 6.06 19.70 8.02
CA ASN A 259 6.69 19.04 9.17
C ASN A 259 6.02 17.69 9.49
N ARG A 260 4.68 17.63 9.47
CA ARG A 260 3.94 16.37 9.65
C ARG A 260 4.34 15.34 8.58
N LYS A 261 4.36 15.76 7.31
CA LYS A 261 4.79 14.92 6.18
C LYS A 261 6.22 14.41 6.36
N LYS A 262 7.17 15.26 6.76
CA LYS A 262 8.56 14.84 7.06
C LYS A 262 8.63 13.81 8.17
N ASN A 263 7.88 14.00 9.25
CA ASN A 263 7.83 13.08 10.37
C ASN A 263 7.29 11.70 9.94
N ALA A 264 6.19 11.70 9.22
CA ALA A 264 5.54 10.51 8.70
C ALA A 264 6.44 9.74 7.73
N ILE A 265 7.03 10.41 6.73
CA ILE A 265 7.95 9.82 5.76
C ILE A 265 9.18 9.23 6.48
N LYS A 266 9.75 9.94 7.46
CA LYS A 266 10.88 9.44 8.23
C LYS A 266 10.53 8.17 8.99
N ALA A 267 9.39 8.14 9.69
CA ALA A 267 8.92 6.95 10.40
C ALA A 267 8.69 5.79 9.43
N TYR A 268 8.07 6.05 8.28
CA TYR A 268 7.85 5.03 7.24
C TYR A 268 9.16 4.40 6.78
N PHE A 269 10.15 5.22 6.42
CA PHE A 269 11.45 4.69 6.00
C PHE A 269 12.23 4.02 7.14
N GLU A 270 12.02 4.38 8.39
CA GLU A 270 12.61 3.67 9.54
C GLU A 270 11.98 2.29 9.76
N TRP A 271 10.64 2.18 9.65
CA TRP A 271 9.88 1.01 10.08
C TRP A 271 9.48 0.04 8.97
N MET A 272 9.52 0.45 7.70
CA MET A 272 9.19 -0.43 6.58
C MET A 272 10.45 -1.02 5.93
N PRO A 273 10.42 -2.30 5.51
CA PRO A 273 11.57 -2.99 4.92
C PRO A 273 11.77 -2.59 3.45
N ILE A 274 11.80 -1.31 3.19
CA ILE A 274 11.96 -0.75 1.84
C ILE A 274 13.31 -0.07 1.68
N ARG A 275 13.76 0.03 0.44
CA ARG A 275 15.00 0.72 0.06
C ARG A 275 14.86 2.22 0.24
N GLU A 276 15.77 2.84 0.98
CA GLU A 276 15.82 4.29 1.13
C GLU A 276 16.30 4.92 -0.19
N PRO A 277 15.72 6.05 -0.63
CA PRO A 277 16.18 6.74 -1.83
C PRO A 277 17.60 7.27 -1.63
N ALA A 278 18.37 7.33 -2.72
CA ALA A 278 19.78 7.72 -2.68
C ALA A 278 20.05 9.21 -2.37
N SER A 279 19.03 10.03 -2.37
CA SER A 279 19.08 11.47 -2.06
C SER A 279 17.92 11.85 -1.16
N ASP A 280 17.95 13.05 -0.56
CA ASP A 280 16.86 13.61 0.27
C ASP A 280 15.52 13.78 -0.48
N ASN A 281 15.45 13.35 -1.72
CA ASN A 281 14.21 13.26 -2.47
C ASN A 281 13.39 12.09 -1.92
N SER A 282 12.29 12.40 -1.26
CA SER A 282 11.34 11.44 -0.66
C SER A 282 10.55 10.64 -1.71
N PHE A 283 11.17 10.29 -2.85
CA PHE A 283 10.51 9.55 -3.92
C PHE A 283 10.45 8.07 -3.56
N ILE A 284 9.24 7.56 -3.43
CA ILE A 284 8.99 6.15 -3.13
C ILE A 284 8.68 5.32 -4.38
N HIS A 285 8.29 5.97 -5.49
CA HIS A 285 7.99 5.26 -6.73
C HIS A 285 9.25 4.55 -7.25
N ARG A 286 9.11 3.29 -7.59
CA ARG A 286 10.21 2.42 -7.99
C ARG A 286 9.74 1.23 -8.81
N SER A 287 10.66 0.57 -9.51
CA SER A 287 10.37 -0.59 -10.35
C SER A 287 11.12 -1.82 -9.89
N PHE A 288 10.51 -2.97 -10.15
CA PHE A 288 11.08 -4.29 -9.91
C PHE A 288 10.93 -5.14 -11.18
N GLN A 289 12.05 -5.60 -11.71
CA GLN A 289 12.07 -6.50 -12.85
C GLN A 289 12.12 -7.94 -12.36
N ILE A 290 11.17 -8.77 -12.76
CA ILE A 290 11.06 -10.18 -12.41
C ILE A 290 11.36 -10.98 -13.67
N GLY A 291 12.63 -11.22 -13.92
CA GLY A 291 13.13 -11.80 -15.15
C GLY A 291 12.63 -11.06 -16.38
N ASP A 292 12.23 -11.82 -17.39
CA ASP A 292 11.60 -11.34 -18.61
C ASP A 292 10.06 -11.41 -18.58
N LEU A 293 9.49 -11.77 -17.42
CA LEU A 293 8.05 -12.00 -17.26
C LEU A 293 7.29 -10.74 -16.84
N VAL A 294 7.75 -10.05 -15.78
CA VAL A 294 7.03 -8.92 -15.17
C VAL A 294 7.96 -7.73 -14.96
N ASP A 295 7.50 -6.54 -15.37
CA ASP A 295 8.03 -5.26 -14.94
C ASP A 295 6.98 -4.59 -14.03
N LEU A 296 7.24 -4.61 -12.73
CA LEU A 296 6.37 -4.06 -11.68
C LEU A 296 6.77 -2.62 -11.37
N HIS A 297 5.84 -1.68 -11.49
CA HIS A 297 6.02 -0.28 -11.15
C HIS A 297 5.11 0.10 -9.97
N MET A 298 5.72 0.43 -8.84
CA MET A 298 5.01 0.97 -7.68
C MET A 298 4.91 2.49 -7.82
N LEU A 299 3.68 3.01 -7.89
CA LEU A 299 3.39 4.43 -8.13
C LEU A 299 3.08 5.15 -6.82
N ASP A 300 3.52 6.41 -6.69
CA ASP A 300 3.07 7.33 -5.64
C ASP A 300 1.94 8.20 -6.17
N THR A 301 0.73 7.92 -5.74
CA THR A 301 -0.46 8.70 -6.11
C THR A 301 -0.80 9.76 -5.06
N ARG A 302 0.05 10.03 -4.07
CA ARG A 302 -0.23 10.95 -2.94
C ARG A 302 0.71 12.14 -2.85
N LEU A 303 1.99 11.92 -2.61
CA LEU A 303 2.85 12.98 -2.06
C LEU A 303 3.70 13.74 -3.07
N ILE A 304 4.02 13.12 -4.22
CA ILE A 304 4.99 13.71 -5.15
C ILE A 304 4.35 14.74 -6.08
N GLY A 305 3.25 14.36 -6.71
CA GLY A 305 2.68 15.14 -7.80
C GLY A 305 1.20 15.45 -7.70
N ARG A 306 0.53 14.89 -6.69
CA ARG A 306 -0.92 15.00 -6.55
C ARG A 306 -1.36 16.42 -6.23
N ASP A 307 -2.23 16.98 -7.06
CA ASP A 307 -2.97 18.20 -6.75
C ASP A 307 -4.11 17.89 -5.76
N GLN A 308 -4.55 18.89 -5.02
CA GLN A 308 -5.66 18.71 -4.10
C GLN A 308 -6.90 18.18 -4.83
N GLN A 309 -7.53 17.17 -4.29
CA GLN A 309 -8.79 16.63 -4.79
C GLN A 309 -9.91 17.67 -4.74
N LEU A 310 -10.82 17.60 -5.70
CA LEU A 310 -12.01 18.44 -5.68
C LEU A 310 -12.97 17.96 -4.59
N SER A 311 -13.77 18.90 -4.07
CA SER A 311 -14.84 18.57 -3.14
C SER A 311 -16.15 19.18 -3.65
N TYR A 312 -17.22 18.42 -3.69
CA TYR A 312 -18.54 18.92 -4.10
C TYR A 312 -19.02 20.11 -3.26
N SER A 313 -18.61 20.17 -1.98
CA SER A 313 -18.93 21.30 -1.09
C SER A 313 -18.46 22.66 -1.63
N ASN A 314 -17.35 22.68 -2.38
CA ASN A 314 -16.81 23.92 -2.95
C ASN A 314 -17.68 24.53 -4.07
N TYR A 315 -18.64 23.75 -4.60
CA TYR A 315 -19.50 24.12 -5.71
C TYR A 315 -20.96 24.34 -5.30
N THR A 316 -21.23 24.45 -4.01
CA THR A 316 -22.57 24.43 -3.46
C THR A 316 -23.01 25.76 -2.83
N GLY A 317 -22.08 26.72 -2.73
CA GLY A 317 -22.35 28.01 -2.05
C GLY A 317 -22.50 27.89 -0.52
N LEU A 318 -22.37 26.70 0.05
CA LEU A 318 -22.43 26.50 1.50
C LEU A 318 -21.02 26.67 2.09
N LYS A 319 -20.88 27.59 3.04
CA LYS A 319 -19.69 27.66 3.89
C LYS A 319 -19.78 26.55 4.94
N THR A 320 -19.25 25.38 4.65
CA THR A 320 -19.15 24.31 5.65
C THR A 320 -17.79 24.41 6.35
N LYS A 321 -17.80 24.53 7.67
CA LYS A 321 -16.64 24.38 8.55
C LYS A 321 -16.33 22.89 8.83
N GLN A 322 -17.02 21.96 8.18
CA GLN A 322 -16.96 20.53 8.50
C GLN A 322 -16.16 19.77 7.43
N LYS A 323 -15.50 18.71 7.90
CA LYS A 323 -14.71 17.73 7.14
C LYS A 323 -15.38 17.36 5.82
N PRO A 324 -14.63 17.09 4.75
CA PRO A 324 -15.24 16.64 3.50
C PRO A 324 -16.00 15.36 3.77
N VAL A 325 -17.28 15.44 3.66
CA VAL A 325 -18.17 14.30 3.77
C VAL A 325 -18.21 13.66 2.39
N HIS A 326 -17.90 12.38 2.33
CA HIS A 326 -18.13 11.58 1.14
C HIS A 326 -19.55 11.86 0.59
N ILE A 327 -19.68 12.04 -0.67
CA ILE A 327 -20.72 12.58 -1.57
C ILE A 327 -22.20 12.49 -1.15
N LEU A 328 -22.56 11.79 -0.11
CA LEU A 328 -23.96 11.54 0.25
C LEU A 328 -24.65 12.71 0.95
N ASN A 329 -23.94 13.73 1.38
CA ASN A 329 -24.48 14.82 2.19
C ASN A 329 -24.68 16.08 1.38
N LYS A 330 -25.93 16.30 0.97
CA LYS A 330 -26.52 17.57 0.54
C LYS A 330 -25.93 18.16 -0.74
N THR A 331 -26.46 17.75 -1.89
CA THR A 331 -26.41 18.65 -3.03
C THR A 331 -27.35 19.84 -2.71
N PRO A 332 -26.84 21.05 -2.50
CA PRO A 332 -27.66 22.22 -2.24
C PRO A 332 -28.52 22.54 -3.44
N LYS A 333 -29.50 23.40 -3.23
CA LYS A 333 -30.42 23.86 -4.28
C LYS A 333 -29.74 24.54 -5.49
N GLN A 334 -28.40 24.77 -5.42
CA GLN A 334 -27.60 25.40 -6.47
C GLN A 334 -26.21 24.80 -6.51
N PHE A 335 -26.04 23.64 -7.17
CA PHE A 335 -24.73 23.09 -7.51
C PHE A 335 -24.23 23.76 -8.79
N ASP A 336 -23.05 24.41 -8.73
CA ASP A 336 -22.41 25.00 -9.90
C ASP A 336 -21.71 23.92 -10.75
N SER A 337 -22.54 23.22 -11.51
CA SER A 337 -22.10 22.13 -12.38
C SER A 337 -21.09 22.60 -13.43
N LYS A 338 -21.25 23.84 -13.94
CA LYS A 338 -20.36 24.38 -14.97
C LYS A 338 -18.95 24.58 -14.43
N ARG A 339 -18.81 25.22 -13.28
CA ARG A 339 -17.52 25.42 -12.63
C ARG A 339 -16.90 24.09 -12.20
N PHE A 340 -17.70 23.17 -11.63
CA PHE A 340 -17.22 21.84 -11.28
C PHE A 340 -16.61 21.11 -12.48
N HIS A 341 -17.30 21.07 -13.62
CA HIS A 341 -16.77 20.41 -14.82
C HIS A 341 -15.52 21.12 -15.40
N GLN A 342 -15.45 22.45 -15.32
CA GLN A 342 -14.26 23.18 -15.73
C GLN A 342 -13.05 22.80 -14.87
N ASP A 343 -13.20 22.77 -13.55
CA ASP A 343 -12.12 22.41 -12.62
C ASP A 343 -11.76 20.93 -12.72
N LEU A 344 -12.74 20.03 -12.93
CA LEU A 344 -12.51 18.59 -13.08
C LEU A 344 -11.71 18.28 -14.36
N LEU A 345 -11.99 19.00 -15.45
CA LEU A 345 -11.36 18.80 -16.75
C LEU A 345 -10.14 19.71 -16.97
N GLU A 346 -9.64 20.38 -15.92
CA GLU A 346 -8.44 21.21 -16.02
C GLU A 346 -7.24 20.35 -16.49
N PRO A 347 -6.63 20.67 -17.65
CA PRO A 347 -5.60 19.83 -18.28
C PRO A 347 -4.36 19.58 -17.42
N ASN A 348 -4.00 20.54 -16.56
CA ASN A 348 -2.80 20.48 -15.73
C ASN A 348 -3.00 19.77 -14.40
N ARG A 349 -4.22 19.44 -14.03
CA ARG A 349 -4.47 18.64 -12.82
C ARG A 349 -3.80 17.29 -12.93
N SER A 350 -3.06 16.92 -11.90
CA SER A 350 -2.25 15.70 -11.89
C SER A 350 -2.43 14.92 -10.60
N ILE A 351 -2.25 13.61 -10.72
CA ILE A 351 -2.14 12.68 -9.59
C ILE A 351 -0.70 12.17 -9.44
N LEU A 352 0.04 11.96 -10.52
CA LEU A 352 1.42 11.49 -10.51
C LEU A 352 2.45 12.62 -10.53
N GLY A 353 2.10 13.75 -11.16
CA GLY A 353 3.05 14.82 -11.46
C GLY A 353 3.98 14.50 -12.64
N ALA A 354 4.46 15.55 -13.30
CA ALA A 354 5.22 15.43 -14.54
C ALA A 354 6.47 14.53 -14.43
N ASN A 355 7.19 14.61 -13.30
CA ASN A 355 8.42 13.83 -13.12
C ASN A 355 8.16 12.32 -13.06
N GLN A 356 7.11 11.90 -12.35
CA GLN A 356 6.74 10.50 -12.26
C GLN A 356 6.10 10.00 -13.58
N GLU A 357 5.27 10.82 -14.25
CA GLU A 357 4.75 10.51 -15.59
C GLU A 357 5.89 10.27 -16.57
N MET A 358 6.89 11.15 -16.65
CA MET A 358 8.08 10.96 -17.52
C MET A 358 8.93 9.75 -17.14
N TRP A 359 9.04 9.45 -15.84
CA TRP A 359 9.74 8.25 -15.37
C TRP A 359 9.01 6.98 -15.82
N LEU A 360 7.69 6.92 -15.64
CA LEU A 360 6.87 5.78 -16.04
C LEU A 360 6.91 5.58 -17.56
N GLU A 361 6.78 6.65 -18.33
CA GLU A 361 6.87 6.60 -19.80
C GLU A 361 8.19 5.98 -20.27
N ARG A 362 9.33 6.42 -19.68
CA ARG A 362 10.63 5.81 -19.99
C ARG A 362 10.67 4.32 -19.70
N ARG A 363 10.08 3.90 -18.56
CA ARG A 363 9.99 2.48 -18.20
C ARG A 363 9.15 1.70 -19.20
N LEU A 364 7.98 2.19 -19.55
CA LEU A 364 7.10 1.56 -20.54
C LEU A 364 7.76 1.43 -21.92
N LYS A 365 8.54 2.42 -22.34
CA LYS A 365 9.28 2.41 -23.61
C LYS A 365 10.41 1.37 -23.65
N THR A 366 11.05 1.10 -22.51
CA THR A 366 12.29 0.31 -22.47
C THR A 366 12.10 -1.13 -22.01
N THR A 367 10.98 -1.46 -21.36
CA THR A 367 10.75 -2.81 -20.85
C THR A 367 10.45 -3.80 -21.98
N ASN A 368 11.04 -5.00 -21.86
CA ASN A 368 10.77 -6.16 -22.72
C ASN A 368 9.99 -7.27 -21.97
N ALA A 369 9.50 -6.97 -20.77
CA ALA A 369 8.73 -7.94 -19.99
C ALA A 369 7.41 -8.30 -20.69
N THR A 370 6.96 -9.54 -20.49
CA THR A 370 5.69 -10.03 -21.02
C THR A 370 4.51 -9.24 -20.47
N TRP A 371 4.56 -8.90 -19.17
CA TRP A 371 3.53 -8.16 -18.46
C TRP A 371 4.09 -6.87 -17.83
N THR A 372 3.30 -5.83 -17.87
CA THR A 372 3.51 -4.61 -17.08
C THR A 372 2.51 -4.60 -15.95
N VAL A 373 2.99 -4.45 -14.71
CA VAL A 373 2.15 -4.37 -13.52
C VAL A 373 2.31 -3.00 -12.88
N LEU A 374 1.21 -2.29 -12.67
CA LEU A 374 1.18 -1.07 -11.87
C LEU A 374 0.63 -1.41 -10.49
N GLY A 375 1.43 -1.23 -9.45
CA GLY A 375 0.98 -1.25 -8.05
C GLY A 375 0.73 0.18 -7.59
N GLN A 376 -0.49 0.50 -7.20
CA GLN A 376 -0.87 1.84 -6.78
C GLN A 376 -1.94 1.81 -5.68
N GLN A 377 -2.22 2.97 -5.12
CA GLN A 377 -3.12 3.11 -4.00
C GLN A 377 -4.58 3.09 -4.47
N VAL A 378 -4.98 4.09 -5.24
CA VAL A 378 -6.38 4.40 -5.55
C VAL A 378 -6.85 3.79 -6.88
N MET A 379 -8.15 3.55 -7.01
CA MET A 379 -8.76 2.95 -8.21
C MET A 379 -8.50 3.77 -9.46
N LEU A 380 -8.01 3.09 -10.51
CA LEU A 380 -7.71 3.67 -11.82
C LEU A 380 -8.94 3.68 -12.76
N ALA A 381 -9.71 2.59 -12.76
CA ALA A 381 -10.90 2.45 -13.58
C ALA A 381 -11.99 3.46 -13.17
N PRO A 382 -12.74 4.02 -14.12
CA PRO A 382 -13.86 4.89 -13.79
C PRO A 382 -14.95 4.12 -13.06
N GLN A 383 -15.47 4.71 -11.99
CA GLN A 383 -16.55 4.13 -11.20
C GLN A 383 -17.73 5.09 -11.09
N ARG A 384 -18.87 4.68 -11.57
CA ARG A 384 -20.14 5.38 -11.41
C ARG A 384 -21.06 4.58 -10.52
N TRP A 385 -21.77 5.24 -9.62
CA TRP A 385 -22.62 4.56 -8.66
C TRP A 385 -24.08 4.88 -8.91
N SER A 386 -24.88 3.84 -9.17
CA SER A 386 -26.33 3.92 -9.31
C SER A 386 -26.99 3.36 -8.07
N VAL A 387 -27.32 4.23 -7.11
CA VAL A 387 -28.05 3.88 -5.90
C VAL A 387 -29.47 4.42 -5.99
N THR A 388 -30.48 3.57 -5.90
CA THR A 388 -31.89 3.91 -6.00
C THR A 388 -32.62 3.63 -4.69
N LYS A 389 -33.78 4.27 -4.46
CA LYS A 389 -34.52 4.22 -3.19
C LYS A 389 -34.92 2.81 -2.76
N ASP A 390 -35.21 1.94 -3.70
CA ASP A 390 -35.62 0.55 -3.45
C ASP A 390 -34.49 -0.33 -2.90
N LEU A 391 -33.22 0.11 -3.01
CA LEU A 391 -32.07 -0.56 -2.42
C LEU A 391 -31.88 -0.25 -0.93
N ILE A 392 -32.51 0.82 -0.43
CA ILE A 392 -32.31 1.31 0.93
C ILE A 392 -33.34 0.70 1.85
N GLU A 393 -32.88 0.00 2.89
CA GLU A 393 -33.73 -0.60 3.90
C GLU A 393 -34.46 0.47 4.73
N GLN A 394 -35.73 0.24 5.07
CA GLN A 394 -36.61 1.24 5.68
C GLN A 394 -36.27 1.61 7.12
N GLU A 395 -35.47 0.82 7.83
CA GLU A 395 -35.00 1.13 9.18
C GLU A 395 -33.55 1.61 9.16
N SER A 396 -33.34 2.90 9.26
CA SER A 396 -32.05 3.50 8.99
C SER A 396 -31.48 4.30 10.15
N SER A 397 -30.17 4.15 10.36
CA SER A 397 -29.32 5.10 11.11
C SER A 397 -29.43 6.53 10.55
N GLU A 398 -28.91 7.54 11.25
CA GLU A 398 -28.91 8.93 10.75
C GLU A 398 -28.27 9.06 9.36
N ASP A 399 -27.22 8.26 9.07
CA ASP A 399 -26.54 8.26 7.77
C ASP A 399 -27.42 7.73 6.64
N SER A 400 -28.24 6.70 6.90
CA SER A 400 -29.22 6.22 5.91
C SER A 400 -30.36 7.23 5.71
N GLN A 401 -30.70 8.05 6.72
CA GLN A 401 -31.66 9.15 6.55
C GLN A 401 -31.08 10.25 5.68
N GLU A 402 -29.78 10.57 5.81
CA GLU A 402 -29.10 11.53 4.93
C GLU A 402 -28.99 11.01 3.50
N LEU A 403 -28.64 9.71 3.30
CA LEU A 403 -28.67 9.06 2.00
C LEU A 403 -30.09 9.10 1.40
N ASN A 404 -31.13 8.74 2.18
CA ASN A 404 -32.51 8.82 1.77
C ASN A 404 -32.94 10.25 1.41
N MET A 405 -32.53 11.27 2.21
CA MET A 405 -32.83 12.67 1.91
C MET A 405 -32.10 13.18 0.65
N ALA A 406 -30.86 12.77 0.43
CA ALA A 406 -30.11 13.12 -0.77
C ALA A 406 -30.76 12.50 -2.02
N MET A 407 -31.21 11.25 -1.91
CA MET A 407 -31.87 10.52 -3.00
C MET A 407 -33.31 10.99 -3.24
N GLN A 408 -34.06 11.32 -2.17
CA GLN A 408 -35.43 11.89 -2.29
C GLN A 408 -35.42 13.25 -2.99
N LYS A 409 -34.35 14.03 -2.91
CA LYS A 409 -34.20 15.33 -3.54
C LYS A 409 -33.71 15.28 -4.99
N GLN A 410 -33.60 14.09 -5.60
CA GLN A 410 -33.02 13.87 -6.95
C GLN A 410 -31.62 14.51 -7.11
N THR A 411 -30.82 14.50 -6.08
CA THR A 411 -29.61 15.33 -6.02
C THR A 411 -28.34 14.57 -6.37
N ILE A 412 -28.37 13.24 -6.41
CA ILE A 412 -27.27 12.45 -6.98
C ILE A 412 -27.60 12.19 -8.45
N LYS A 413 -27.00 12.99 -9.32
CA LYS A 413 -27.02 12.67 -10.74
C LYS A 413 -26.15 11.42 -10.95
N PRO A 414 -26.64 10.40 -11.68
CA PRO A 414 -25.87 9.19 -11.99
C PRO A 414 -24.54 9.46 -12.71
N GLU A 415 -24.40 10.65 -13.25
CA GLU A 415 -23.22 11.11 -14.02
C GLU A 415 -22.06 11.54 -13.14
N LEU A 416 -22.28 11.77 -11.83
CA LEU A 416 -21.23 12.21 -10.93
C LEU A 416 -20.48 11.01 -10.33
N THR A 417 -19.16 11.06 -10.37
CA THR A 417 -18.34 10.07 -9.67
C THR A 417 -18.49 10.20 -8.16
N ARG A 418 -18.42 9.10 -7.45
CA ARG A 418 -18.49 9.10 -6.00
C ARG A 418 -17.17 9.51 -5.34
N ASN A 419 -16.05 9.05 -5.88
CA ASN A 419 -14.73 9.23 -5.26
C ASN A 419 -13.87 10.19 -6.09
N LEU A 420 -13.84 11.47 -5.65
CA LEU A 420 -12.98 12.49 -6.26
C LEU A 420 -11.52 12.39 -5.78
N ASP A 421 -11.26 11.53 -4.79
CA ASP A 421 -9.93 11.22 -4.32
C ASP A 421 -9.23 10.15 -5.16
N ALA A 422 -9.97 9.28 -5.85
CA ALA A 422 -9.44 8.37 -6.86
C ALA A 422 -9.17 9.06 -8.21
N TRP A 423 -8.74 8.29 -9.22
CA TRP A 423 -8.50 8.80 -10.58
C TRP A 423 -9.74 9.43 -11.25
N ASP A 424 -10.93 9.18 -10.73
CA ASP A 424 -12.15 9.85 -11.15
C ASP A 424 -12.16 11.36 -10.87
N GLY A 425 -11.40 11.82 -9.87
CA GLY A 425 -11.14 13.24 -9.63
C GLY A 425 -10.11 13.87 -10.56
N TYR A 426 -9.47 13.06 -11.44
CA TYR A 426 -8.40 13.47 -12.34
C TYR A 426 -8.55 12.83 -13.74
N PRO A 427 -9.73 12.98 -14.40
CA PRO A 427 -10.05 12.23 -15.61
C PRO A 427 -9.10 12.54 -16.79
N VAL A 428 -8.57 13.76 -16.88
CA VAL A 428 -7.61 14.15 -17.92
C VAL A 428 -6.24 13.48 -17.67
N ALA A 429 -5.78 13.42 -16.42
CA ALA A 429 -4.55 12.71 -16.07
C ALA A 429 -4.70 11.20 -16.32
N ARG A 430 -5.87 10.61 -16.00
CA ARG A 430 -6.18 9.22 -16.32
C ARG A 430 -6.12 8.95 -17.82
N SER A 431 -6.71 9.83 -18.64
CA SER A 431 -6.66 9.70 -20.10
C SER A 431 -5.23 9.72 -20.61
N ARG A 432 -4.38 10.65 -20.14
CA ARG A 432 -2.95 10.68 -20.50
C ARG A 432 -2.23 9.37 -20.15
N LEU A 433 -2.51 8.81 -18.96
CA LEU A 433 -1.93 7.52 -18.56
C LEU A 433 -2.41 6.39 -19.47
N TYR A 434 -3.71 6.34 -19.81
CA TYR A 434 -4.27 5.33 -20.71
C TYR A 434 -3.64 5.42 -22.11
N ASP A 435 -3.49 6.63 -22.65
CA ASP A 435 -2.89 6.85 -23.96
C ASP A 435 -1.40 6.42 -23.96
N MET A 436 -0.67 6.77 -22.90
CA MET A 436 0.73 6.34 -22.72
C MET A 436 0.85 4.80 -22.69
N ILE A 437 -0.03 4.12 -21.95
CA ILE A 437 -0.05 2.65 -21.89
C ILE A 437 -0.43 2.07 -23.25
N ALA A 438 -1.46 2.62 -23.89
CA ALA A 438 -1.93 2.17 -25.19
C ALA A 438 -0.84 2.28 -26.29
N GLU A 439 0.02 3.31 -26.20
CA GLU A 439 1.13 3.51 -27.13
C GLU A 439 2.23 2.45 -26.94
N HIS A 440 2.53 2.07 -25.70
CA HIS A 440 3.75 1.33 -25.41
C HIS A 440 3.54 -0.13 -25.01
N LYS A 441 2.37 -0.50 -24.48
CA LYS A 441 2.11 -1.85 -23.93
C LYS A 441 0.72 -2.37 -24.24
N ASN A 442 0.61 -3.71 -24.25
CA ASN A 442 -0.64 -4.40 -24.53
C ASN A 442 -1.11 -5.31 -23.37
N ASN A 443 -0.21 -5.68 -22.44
CA ASN A 443 -0.51 -6.59 -21.32
C ASN A 443 -0.31 -5.83 -20.01
N LEU A 444 -1.30 -5.00 -19.65
CA LEU A 444 -1.28 -4.24 -18.42
C LEU A 444 -2.13 -4.93 -17.34
N ILE A 445 -1.59 -4.96 -16.15
CA ILE A 445 -2.31 -5.27 -14.91
C ILE A 445 -2.15 -4.08 -13.98
N THR A 446 -3.25 -3.58 -13.43
CA THR A 446 -3.22 -2.59 -12.36
C THR A 446 -3.73 -3.25 -11.07
N LEU A 447 -3.02 -3.03 -9.98
CA LEU A 447 -3.36 -3.51 -8.63
C LEU A 447 -3.63 -2.27 -7.76
N SER A 448 -4.82 -2.18 -7.17
CA SER A 448 -5.29 -1.00 -6.44
C SER A 448 -5.89 -1.37 -5.08
N GLY A 449 -5.82 -0.45 -4.11
CA GLY A 449 -6.35 -0.56 -2.75
C GLY A 449 -7.39 0.52 -2.42
N ASP A 450 -7.28 1.17 -1.25
CA ASP A 450 -8.02 2.35 -0.77
C ASP A 450 -9.53 2.12 -0.52
N THR A 451 -10.22 1.48 -1.43
CA THR A 451 -11.70 1.47 -1.47
C THR A 451 -12.38 0.53 -0.47
N HIS A 452 -11.63 -0.36 0.16
CA HIS A 452 -12.08 -1.35 1.15
C HIS A 452 -13.12 -2.35 0.62
N PHE A 453 -13.21 -2.55 -0.69
CA PHE A 453 -14.02 -3.57 -1.35
C PHE A 453 -13.27 -4.22 -2.50
N SER A 454 -13.69 -5.40 -2.90
CA SER A 454 -13.09 -6.14 -4.01
C SER A 454 -13.73 -5.75 -5.33
N SER A 455 -12.93 -5.54 -6.37
CA SER A 455 -13.46 -5.27 -7.72
C SER A 455 -12.50 -5.72 -8.82
N ALA A 456 -13.03 -5.90 -10.03
CA ALA A 456 -12.23 -6.07 -11.24
C ALA A 456 -12.83 -5.27 -12.39
N HIS A 457 -11.93 -4.69 -13.21
CA HIS A 457 -12.34 -3.84 -14.32
C HIS A 457 -11.51 -4.11 -15.56
N ASN A 458 -12.16 -4.08 -16.71
CA ASN A 458 -11.50 -3.90 -17.99
C ASN A 458 -11.12 -2.42 -18.18
N LEU A 459 -9.86 -2.15 -18.50
CA LEU A 459 -9.38 -0.80 -18.77
C LEU A 459 -9.46 -0.54 -20.28
N VAL A 460 -10.26 0.47 -20.64
CA VAL A 460 -10.54 0.80 -22.05
C VAL A 460 -10.33 2.29 -22.26
N THR A 461 -9.60 2.66 -23.31
CA THR A 461 -9.39 4.06 -23.71
C THR A 461 -10.70 4.70 -24.20
N ALA A 462 -10.73 6.02 -24.32
CA ALA A 462 -11.88 6.75 -24.89
C ALA A 462 -12.19 6.33 -26.33
N SER A 463 -11.23 5.77 -27.07
CA SER A 463 -11.44 5.23 -28.41
C SER A 463 -11.95 3.78 -28.44
N GLY A 464 -12.24 3.18 -27.28
CA GLY A 464 -12.70 1.80 -27.18
C GLY A 464 -11.58 0.73 -27.23
N ARG A 465 -10.31 1.13 -27.21
CA ARG A 465 -9.20 0.17 -27.19
C ARG A 465 -9.00 -0.40 -25.79
N PHE A 466 -9.07 -1.72 -25.67
CA PHE A 466 -8.67 -2.44 -24.46
C PHE A 466 -7.16 -2.32 -24.23
N ILE A 467 -6.75 -1.97 -23.01
CA ILE A 467 -5.34 -1.76 -22.62
C ILE A 467 -4.89 -2.65 -21.47
N GLY A 468 -5.80 -3.33 -20.78
CA GLY A 468 -5.48 -4.20 -19.65
C GLY A 468 -6.61 -4.32 -18.65
N ALA A 469 -6.31 -4.85 -17.47
CA ALA A 469 -7.27 -5.03 -16.39
C ALA A 469 -6.79 -4.39 -15.09
N GLU A 470 -7.73 -3.98 -14.24
CA GLU A 470 -7.50 -3.57 -12.87
C GLU A 470 -8.13 -4.57 -11.91
N PHE A 471 -7.38 -4.94 -10.87
CA PHE A 471 -7.81 -5.76 -9.77
C PHE A 471 -7.73 -4.95 -8.47
N GLY A 472 -8.88 -4.58 -7.93
CA GLY A 472 -9.02 -3.90 -6.65
C GLY A 472 -9.04 -4.91 -5.50
N THR A 473 -8.11 -4.75 -4.54
CA THR A 473 -8.13 -5.53 -3.31
C THR A 473 -9.07 -4.90 -2.30
N THR A 474 -9.75 -5.74 -1.52
CA THR A 474 -10.42 -5.27 -0.30
C THR A 474 -9.39 -4.99 0.80
N SER A 475 -9.84 -4.48 1.94
CA SER A 475 -8.99 -4.19 3.10
C SER A 475 -8.62 -5.45 3.89
N VAL A 476 -7.48 -5.37 4.62
CA VAL A 476 -7.12 -6.35 5.65
C VAL A 476 -8.14 -6.34 6.79
N THR A 477 -8.47 -5.14 7.31
CA THR A 477 -9.41 -4.96 8.44
C THR A 477 -10.28 -3.73 8.32
N SER A 478 -9.87 -2.70 7.58
CA SER A 478 -10.57 -1.41 7.54
C SER A 478 -12.02 -1.55 7.12
N PRO A 479 -12.99 -0.92 7.82
CA PRO A 479 -14.38 -0.95 7.42
C PRO A 479 -14.57 -0.28 6.05
N SER A 480 -15.48 -0.85 5.26
CA SER A 480 -15.92 -0.23 4.02
C SER A 480 -16.95 0.86 4.32
N PHE A 481 -16.99 1.91 3.51
CA PHE A 481 -18.10 2.85 3.53
C PHE A 481 -19.48 2.15 3.53
N TRP A 482 -19.58 1.04 2.82
CA TRP A 482 -20.84 0.29 2.70
C TRP A 482 -21.23 -0.48 3.97
N ASP A 483 -20.34 -0.59 4.97
CA ASP A 483 -20.67 -1.29 6.23
C ASP A 483 -21.68 -0.50 7.06
N ASP A 484 -21.56 0.82 7.05
CA ASP A 484 -22.41 1.73 7.82
C ASP A 484 -23.74 2.05 7.10
N VAL A 485 -23.84 1.68 5.82
CA VAL A 485 -25.04 1.95 5.03
C VAL A 485 -25.96 0.74 5.02
N LYS A 486 -27.20 0.91 5.53
CA LYS A 486 -28.25 -0.12 5.47
C LYS A 486 -28.82 -0.21 4.05
N ILE A 487 -28.20 -1.02 3.22
CA ILE A 487 -28.54 -1.22 1.83
C ILE A 487 -28.42 -2.70 1.47
N ASN A 488 -29.24 -3.18 0.57
CA ASN A 488 -29.08 -4.50 -0.01
C ASN A 488 -27.83 -4.54 -0.89
N LYS A 489 -26.68 -4.90 -0.27
CA LYS A 489 -25.36 -4.91 -0.92
C LYS A 489 -25.29 -5.85 -2.12
N ILE A 490 -25.94 -7.03 -2.03
CA ILE A 490 -25.94 -8.02 -3.12
C ILE A 490 -26.67 -7.46 -4.36
N GLU A 491 -27.80 -6.84 -4.14
CA GLU A 491 -28.54 -6.20 -5.24
C GLU A 491 -27.78 -4.99 -5.80
N LEU A 492 -27.13 -4.20 -4.93
CA LEU A 492 -26.28 -3.11 -5.36
C LEU A 492 -25.11 -3.62 -6.21
N GLU A 493 -24.41 -4.68 -5.79
CA GLU A 493 -23.32 -5.31 -6.54
C GLU A 493 -23.76 -5.65 -7.97
N LYS A 494 -24.90 -6.34 -8.14
CA LYS A 494 -25.47 -6.67 -9.45
C LYS A 494 -25.74 -5.43 -10.31
N ARG A 495 -26.42 -4.43 -9.74
CA ARG A 495 -26.74 -3.20 -10.48
C ARG A 495 -25.51 -2.42 -10.88
N GLN A 496 -24.46 -2.43 -10.05
CA GLN A 496 -23.22 -1.76 -10.41
C GLN A 496 -22.50 -2.46 -11.57
N LEU A 497 -22.56 -3.79 -11.64
CA LEU A 497 -22.03 -4.55 -12.79
C LEU A 497 -22.78 -4.19 -14.09
N ASP A 498 -24.10 -4.08 -14.04
CA ASP A 498 -24.91 -3.69 -15.19
C ASP A 498 -24.69 -2.20 -15.60
N PHE A 499 -24.40 -1.34 -14.62
CA PHE A 499 -24.29 0.11 -14.82
C PHE A 499 -22.90 0.54 -15.31
N ASN A 500 -21.84 -0.20 -14.94
CA ASN A 500 -20.46 0.09 -15.31
C ASN A 500 -19.94 -0.94 -16.32
N GLU A 501 -19.98 -0.60 -17.58
CA GLU A 501 -19.64 -1.50 -18.70
C GLU A 501 -18.24 -2.18 -18.54
N GLY A 502 -17.26 -1.47 -17.96
CA GLY A 502 -15.92 -2.01 -17.71
C GLY A 502 -15.81 -2.91 -16.47
N MET A 503 -16.78 -2.87 -15.54
CA MET A 503 -16.73 -3.60 -14.28
C MET A 503 -17.10 -5.08 -14.52
N GLN A 504 -16.24 -6.00 -14.08
CA GLN A 504 -16.40 -7.44 -14.27
C GLN A 504 -16.67 -8.18 -12.95
N PHE A 505 -16.35 -7.56 -11.83
CA PHE A 505 -16.57 -8.10 -10.49
C PHE A 505 -16.67 -6.97 -9.47
N LEU A 506 -17.54 -7.16 -8.48
CA LEU A 506 -17.70 -6.28 -7.33
C LEU A 506 -18.16 -7.09 -6.12
N HIS A 507 -17.51 -6.92 -4.97
CA HIS A 507 -17.90 -7.50 -3.69
C HIS A 507 -17.68 -6.49 -2.57
N LEU A 508 -18.76 -6.05 -1.90
CA LEU A 508 -18.78 -4.92 -0.96
C LEU A 508 -18.73 -5.31 0.52
N ARG A 509 -18.72 -6.62 0.82
CA ARG A 509 -19.15 -7.11 2.14
C ARG A 509 -18.03 -7.58 3.05
N ASN A 510 -16.95 -8.16 2.51
CA ASN A 510 -15.95 -8.88 3.30
C ASN A 510 -14.55 -8.33 3.11
N ARG A 511 -13.69 -8.60 4.10
CA ARG A 511 -12.24 -8.34 4.10
C ARG A 511 -11.50 -9.48 3.43
N GLY A 512 -10.24 -9.26 3.06
CA GLY A 512 -9.48 -10.31 2.41
C GLY A 512 -8.23 -9.81 1.70
N TYR A 513 -7.79 -10.58 0.72
CA TYR A 513 -6.60 -10.30 -0.10
C TYR A 513 -6.73 -10.92 -1.49
N LEU A 514 -5.87 -10.48 -2.41
CA LEU A 514 -5.75 -11.08 -3.73
C LEU A 514 -4.56 -12.05 -3.78
N VAL A 515 -4.71 -13.08 -4.59
CA VAL A 515 -3.59 -13.85 -5.11
C VAL A 515 -3.57 -13.70 -6.62
N VAL A 516 -2.50 -13.09 -7.12
CA VAL A 516 -2.30 -12.83 -8.55
C VAL A 516 -1.19 -13.75 -9.05
N GLU A 517 -1.57 -14.70 -9.87
CA GLU A 517 -0.66 -15.64 -10.52
C GLU A 517 -0.45 -15.21 -11.96
N ILE A 518 0.79 -14.90 -12.33
CA ILE A 518 1.17 -14.39 -13.65
C ILE A 518 2.07 -15.42 -14.30
N ASP A 519 1.67 -15.90 -15.47
CA ASP A 519 2.51 -16.70 -16.36
C ASP A 519 2.68 -16.03 -17.74
N ARG A 520 3.31 -16.70 -18.69
CA ARG A 520 3.59 -16.12 -19.99
C ARG A 520 2.37 -15.93 -20.87
N GLU A 521 1.30 -16.65 -20.60
CA GLU A 521 0.09 -16.68 -21.42
C GLU A 521 -1.04 -15.89 -20.78
N LYS A 522 -1.12 -15.92 -19.45
CA LYS A 522 -2.25 -15.35 -18.71
C LYS A 522 -1.87 -14.87 -17.32
N THR A 523 -2.74 -14.04 -16.78
CA THR A 523 -2.80 -13.68 -15.38
C THR A 523 -4.10 -14.20 -14.77
N VAL A 524 -4.00 -14.89 -13.65
CA VAL A 524 -5.15 -15.40 -12.87
C VAL A 524 -5.21 -14.65 -11.55
N CYS A 525 -6.29 -13.91 -11.34
CA CYS A 525 -6.54 -13.20 -10.08
C CYS A 525 -7.60 -13.91 -9.27
N LYS A 526 -7.33 -14.13 -7.97
CA LYS A 526 -8.17 -14.85 -7.03
C LYS A 526 -8.43 -14.00 -5.79
N TRP A 527 -9.69 -13.75 -5.46
CA TRP A 527 -10.11 -13.06 -4.24
C TRP A 527 -10.35 -14.07 -3.12
N HIS A 528 -9.50 -14.03 -2.09
CA HIS A 528 -9.68 -14.79 -0.86
C HIS A 528 -10.29 -13.87 0.19
N LEU A 529 -11.48 -14.23 0.66
CA LEU A 529 -12.23 -13.41 1.62
C LEU A 529 -12.34 -14.09 2.98
N ILE A 530 -12.54 -13.27 3.99
CA ILE A 530 -12.66 -13.64 5.41
C ILE A 530 -14.06 -13.24 5.88
N ASP A 531 -14.75 -14.13 6.60
CA ASP A 531 -16.11 -13.91 7.08
C ASP A 531 -16.19 -12.86 8.19
N ASP A 532 -15.27 -12.89 9.13
CA ASP A 532 -15.23 -11.96 10.23
C ASP A 532 -13.79 -11.69 10.71
N VAL A 533 -13.41 -10.43 10.77
CA VAL A 533 -12.11 -9.99 11.29
C VAL A 533 -12.15 -9.66 12.78
N LYS A 534 -13.31 -9.67 13.41
CA LYS A 534 -13.52 -9.31 14.83
C LYS A 534 -13.51 -10.53 15.77
N THR A 535 -13.44 -11.75 15.25
CA THR A 535 -13.35 -12.98 16.04
C THR A 535 -12.05 -13.72 15.78
N GLU A 536 -11.52 -14.45 16.76
CA GLU A 536 -10.34 -15.30 16.58
C GLU A 536 -10.61 -16.52 15.66
N ASN A 537 -11.85 -16.99 15.66
CA ASN A 537 -12.32 -18.09 14.80
C ASN A 537 -12.96 -17.52 13.55
N TYR A 538 -12.33 -17.70 12.41
CA TYR A 538 -12.79 -17.19 11.13
C TYR A 538 -12.72 -18.26 10.06
N LYS A 539 -13.38 -18.00 8.94
CA LYS A 539 -13.32 -18.82 7.72
C LYS A 539 -12.76 -17.99 6.60
N VAL A 540 -11.92 -18.62 5.80
CA VAL A 540 -11.45 -18.07 4.53
C VAL A 540 -12.01 -18.88 3.38
N TRP A 541 -12.41 -18.22 2.29
CA TRP A 541 -12.86 -18.90 1.08
C TRP A 541 -12.41 -18.14 -0.17
N LEU A 542 -12.42 -18.85 -1.30
CA LEU A 542 -12.21 -18.28 -2.62
C LEU A 542 -13.55 -17.77 -3.14
N GLU A 543 -13.71 -16.46 -3.26
CA GLU A 543 -14.94 -15.80 -3.73
C GLU A 543 -15.02 -15.78 -5.25
N GLN A 544 -13.93 -15.39 -5.93
CA GLN A 544 -13.90 -15.20 -7.37
C GLN A 544 -12.54 -15.56 -7.95
N THR A 545 -12.56 -16.02 -9.18
CA THR A 545 -11.37 -16.19 -10.03
C THR A 545 -11.66 -15.56 -11.38
N LEU A 546 -10.79 -14.63 -11.81
CA LEU A 546 -10.83 -14.04 -13.14
C LEU A 546 -9.49 -14.24 -13.85
N VAL A 547 -9.57 -14.36 -15.16
CA VAL A 547 -8.40 -14.63 -16.02
C VAL A 547 -8.26 -13.50 -17.05
N LEU A 548 -7.07 -12.98 -17.18
CA LEU A 548 -6.66 -12.10 -18.29
C LEU A 548 -5.68 -12.86 -19.18
N GLU A 549 -6.08 -13.15 -20.42
CA GLU A 549 -5.20 -13.79 -21.42
C GLU A 549 -4.38 -12.75 -22.16
N GLY A 550 -3.05 -12.92 -22.22
CA GLY A 550 -2.14 -11.97 -22.86
C GLY A 550 -2.32 -11.82 -24.38
N SER A 551 -2.88 -12.83 -25.04
CA SER A 551 -3.12 -12.82 -26.48
C SER A 551 -4.49 -12.28 -26.88
N LYS A 552 -5.44 -12.22 -25.96
CA LYS A 552 -6.81 -11.78 -26.20
C LYS A 552 -7.00 -10.31 -25.83
N LYS A 553 -7.68 -9.58 -26.72
CA LYS A 553 -8.05 -8.17 -26.50
C LYS A 553 -9.49 -8.02 -26.03
N ASP A 554 -10.10 -9.12 -25.57
CA ASP A 554 -11.54 -9.19 -25.26
C ASP A 554 -11.85 -8.95 -23.78
N GLY A 555 -10.82 -8.73 -22.95
CA GLY A 555 -10.96 -8.44 -21.53
C GLY A 555 -10.88 -9.66 -20.61
N LEU A 556 -11.35 -9.48 -19.38
CA LEU A 556 -11.39 -10.51 -18.33
C LEU A 556 -12.44 -11.59 -18.64
N ILE A 557 -12.12 -12.84 -18.33
CA ILE A 557 -12.98 -14.01 -18.41
C ILE A 557 -13.04 -14.77 -17.10
#